data_71b432d069815d0cb97ace69db2d0c13
#
_entry.id   71b432d069815d0cb97ace69db2d0c13
#
_cell.length_a   1.000
_cell.length_b   1.000
_cell.length_c   1.000
_cell.angle_alpha   90.00
_cell.angle_beta   90.00
_cell.angle_gamma   90.00
#
_symmetry.space_group_name_H-M   'P 1'
#
loop_
_entity.id
_entity.type
_entity.pdbx_description
1 polymer ?
#
loop_
_entity_poly.entity_id
_entity_poly.type
_entity_poly.pdbx_seq_one_letter_code
_entity_poly.pdbx_strand_id
1 'polypeptide(L)'
;MFVFSLKISNFAAENKCSSIVYFIHYYIECLVNLSKNKIMQKNKKNVSVLFLLFSTLFCVCLITANVLETKQIALGPISVTGGLIVFPVSYIINDCVCEVWGYGKTRLLIWLGFAMNFLFVLFGALCDILPAAPYWHNEEGFHAVFGLAPRIAFASFLAFIVGSFVNAYVMSRMKLSSGGKHFSARAILSTVYGEAADSIIFFPLALGGVIPMKELPVLMISQVVLKTLYEIIVLPLTIRVVRWTKKFEGVDNFDTGMNYSIWRIFNI
;
A
#
# COMPACT_ATOMS: atom_id res chain seq x y z
N MET A 1 33.68 -18.32 -4.28
CA MET A 1 32.90 -18.10 -5.50
C MET A 1 33.58 -18.58 -6.76
N PHE A 2 34.91 -18.31 -7.00
CA PHE A 2 35.71 -18.80 -8.13
C PHE A 2 35.85 -20.34 -8.19
N VAL A 3 35.98 -21.00 -7.05
CA VAL A 3 36.16 -22.49 -6.96
C VAL A 3 34.85 -23.22 -7.28
N PHE A 4 33.68 -22.60 -7.04
CA PHE A 4 32.38 -23.19 -7.36
C PHE A 4 32.05 -23.07 -8.86
N SER A 5 32.47 -21.99 -9.49
CA SER A 5 32.30 -21.75 -10.94
C SER A 5 33.15 -22.78 -11.76
N LEU A 6 34.39 -23.06 -11.34
CA LEU A 6 35.25 -24.05 -11.98
C LEU A 6 34.72 -25.50 -11.85
N LYS A 7 34.12 -25.86 -10.70
CA LYS A 7 33.53 -27.20 -10.50
C LYS A 7 32.27 -27.42 -11.37
N ILE A 8 31.44 -26.37 -11.57
CA ILE A 8 30.24 -26.47 -12.40
C ILE A 8 30.61 -26.53 -13.89
N SER A 9 31.67 -25.80 -14.32
CA SER A 9 32.13 -25.83 -15.72
C SER A 9 32.71 -27.21 -16.09
N ASN A 10 33.42 -27.87 -15.16
CA ASN A 10 33.95 -29.23 -15.39
C ASN A 10 32.84 -30.29 -15.38
N PHE A 11 31.83 -30.16 -14.50
CA PHE A 11 30.68 -31.07 -14.43
C PHE A 11 29.76 -30.94 -15.68
N ALA A 12 29.65 -29.77 -16.27
CA ALA A 12 28.86 -29.53 -17.47
C ALA A 12 29.58 -30.02 -18.75
N ALA A 13 30.90 -30.07 -18.74
CA ALA A 13 31.72 -30.63 -19.86
C ALA A 13 31.71 -32.16 -19.89
N GLU A 14 31.59 -32.82 -18.74
CA GLU A 14 31.53 -34.31 -18.65
C GLU A 14 30.16 -34.91 -18.95
N ASN A 15 29.07 -34.15 -18.68
CA ASN A 15 27.73 -34.70 -18.87
C ASN A 15 26.96 -33.90 -19.92
N LYS A 16 27.06 -34.11 -21.17
CA LYS A 16 26.27 -33.53 -22.28
C LYS A 16 24.88 -32.96 -21.90
N CYS A 17 24.77 -32.32 -20.75
CA CYS A 17 23.55 -31.76 -20.20
C CYS A 17 23.34 -30.38 -20.76
N SER A 18 22.53 -30.37 -21.73
CA SER A 18 21.75 -29.39 -22.47
C SER A 18 22.14 -27.89 -22.36
N SER A 19 22.28 -27.30 -23.54
CA SER A 19 22.40 -25.87 -23.83
C SER A 19 21.48 -24.97 -22.98
N ILE A 20 20.41 -25.52 -22.43
CA ILE A 20 19.43 -24.86 -21.57
C ILE A 20 20.02 -24.48 -20.20
N VAL A 21 20.81 -25.35 -19.56
CA VAL A 21 21.41 -25.06 -18.24
C VAL A 21 22.51 -23.99 -18.39
N TYR A 22 23.27 -24.02 -19.50
CA TYR A 22 24.23 -22.99 -19.81
C TYR A 22 23.56 -21.64 -20.13
N PHE A 23 22.44 -21.66 -20.85
CA PHE A 23 21.66 -20.46 -21.18
C PHE A 23 21.04 -19.84 -19.92
N ILE A 24 20.48 -20.66 -19.02
CA ILE A 24 19.92 -20.20 -17.75
C ILE A 24 21.02 -19.63 -16.85
N HIS A 25 22.18 -20.28 -16.76
CA HIS A 25 23.30 -19.77 -15.96
C HIS A 25 23.83 -18.44 -16.50
N TYR A 26 24.03 -18.34 -17.82
CA TYR A 26 24.46 -17.10 -18.48
C TYR A 26 23.43 -15.97 -18.29
N TYR A 27 22.14 -16.32 -18.36
CA TYR A 27 21.06 -15.34 -18.15
C TYR A 27 21.01 -14.85 -16.70
N ILE A 28 21.20 -15.74 -15.75
CA ILE A 28 21.28 -15.40 -14.31
C ILE A 28 22.52 -14.55 -14.02
N GLU A 29 23.69 -14.89 -14.56
CA GLU A 29 24.89 -14.06 -14.41
C GLU A 29 24.74 -12.69 -15.08
N CYS A 30 24.12 -12.62 -16.24
CA CYS A 30 23.84 -11.37 -16.93
C CYS A 30 22.87 -10.50 -16.11
N LEU A 31 21.81 -11.07 -15.54
CA LEU A 31 20.86 -10.38 -14.64
C LEU A 31 21.52 -9.91 -13.34
N VAL A 32 22.38 -10.75 -12.75
CA VAL A 32 23.13 -10.42 -11.53
C VAL A 32 24.16 -9.32 -11.82
N ASN A 33 24.85 -9.34 -12.96
CA ASN A 33 25.79 -8.30 -13.34
C ASN A 33 25.12 -7.00 -13.77
N LEU A 34 23.96 -7.05 -14.44
CA LEU A 34 23.11 -5.87 -14.72
C LEU A 34 22.56 -5.26 -13.44
N SER A 35 22.16 -6.10 -12.49
CA SER A 35 21.71 -5.66 -11.16
C SER A 35 22.88 -5.03 -10.38
N LYS A 36 24.06 -5.66 -10.36
CA LYS A 36 25.26 -5.11 -9.69
C LYS A 36 25.72 -3.79 -10.31
N ASN A 37 25.77 -3.68 -11.63
CA ASN A 37 26.18 -2.44 -12.30
C ASN A 37 25.17 -1.30 -12.11
N LYS A 38 23.86 -1.59 -12.09
CA LYS A 38 22.84 -0.61 -11.72
C LYS A 38 22.90 -0.20 -10.23
N ILE A 39 23.27 -1.10 -9.35
CA ILE A 39 23.39 -0.84 -7.91
C ILE A 39 24.66 -0.06 -7.58
N MET A 40 25.77 -0.31 -8.30
CA MET A 40 27.04 0.38 -8.05
C MET A 40 27.12 1.80 -8.65
N GLN A 41 26.37 2.10 -9.71
CA GLN A 41 26.36 3.44 -10.31
C GLN A 41 25.30 4.39 -9.73
N LYS A 42 24.38 3.92 -8.90
CA LYS A 42 23.36 4.77 -8.29
C LYS A 42 23.72 4.99 -6.82
N ASN A 43 24.20 6.21 -6.50
CA ASN A 43 24.36 6.78 -5.16
C ASN A 43 23.68 5.90 -4.09
N LYS A 44 24.39 5.56 -3.01
CA LYS A 44 23.81 4.96 -1.80
C LYS A 44 22.63 5.82 -1.35
N LYS A 45 21.46 5.60 -1.90
CA LYS A 45 20.22 6.13 -1.34
C LYS A 45 19.98 5.33 -0.06
N ASN A 46 20.57 5.80 1.03
CA ASN A 46 20.31 5.22 2.35
C ASN A 46 18.81 5.34 2.59
N VAL A 47 18.14 4.22 2.71
CA VAL A 47 16.75 4.20 3.19
C VAL A 47 16.79 4.58 4.65
N SER A 48 16.13 5.67 5.01
CA SER A 48 16.06 6.12 6.37
C SER A 48 15.33 5.09 7.24
N VAL A 49 15.80 4.90 8.46
CA VAL A 49 15.17 4.02 9.45
C VAL A 49 13.72 4.44 9.72
N LEU A 50 13.48 5.76 9.79
CA LEU A 50 12.13 6.28 9.97
C LEU A 50 11.22 5.95 8.79
N PHE A 51 11.71 6.09 7.56
CA PHE A 51 10.92 5.69 6.38
C PHE A 51 10.57 4.20 6.41
N LEU A 52 11.50 3.35 6.84
CA LEU A 52 11.24 1.91 7.01
C LEU A 52 10.15 1.67 8.07
N LEU A 53 10.23 2.35 9.22
CA LEU A 53 9.22 2.24 10.28
C LEU A 53 7.85 2.70 9.80
N PHE A 54 7.75 3.85 9.12
CA PHE A 54 6.50 4.33 8.54
C PHE A 54 5.94 3.34 7.51
N SER A 55 6.81 2.76 6.67
CA SER A 55 6.38 1.79 5.66
C SER A 55 5.86 0.50 6.29
N THR A 56 6.53 0.00 7.32
CA THR A 56 6.09 -1.18 8.07
C THR A 56 4.77 -0.91 8.77
N LEU A 57 4.64 0.23 9.46
CA LEU A 57 3.41 0.62 10.15
C LEU A 57 2.24 0.78 9.16
N PHE A 58 2.49 1.37 7.99
CA PHE A 58 1.50 1.47 6.92
C PHE A 58 0.96 0.12 6.48
N CYS A 59 1.85 -0.84 6.19
CA CYS A 59 1.46 -2.19 5.79
C CYS A 59 0.67 -2.92 6.89
N VAL A 60 1.12 -2.80 8.15
CA VAL A 60 0.42 -3.39 9.30
C VAL A 60 -0.96 -2.77 9.47
N CYS A 61 -1.09 -1.45 9.36
CA CYS A 61 -2.39 -0.78 9.46
C CYS A 61 -3.36 -1.22 8.36
N LEU A 62 -2.89 -1.36 7.11
CA LEU A 62 -3.73 -1.83 6.00
C LEU A 62 -4.24 -3.26 6.23
N ILE A 63 -3.35 -4.17 6.61
CA ILE A 63 -3.71 -5.57 6.86
C ILE A 63 -4.66 -5.65 8.06
N THR A 64 -4.35 -4.95 9.15
CA THR A 64 -5.18 -4.93 10.35
C THR A 64 -6.56 -4.34 10.07
N ALA A 65 -6.64 -3.24 9.30
CA ALA A 65 -7.91 -2.65 8.92
C ALA A 65 -8.81 -3.65 8.18
N ASN A 66 -8.28 -4.39 7.21
CA ASN A 66 -9.04 -5.41 6.47
C ASN A 66 -9.57 -6.53 7.37
N VAL A 67 -8.76 -7.01 8.33
CA VAL A 67 -9.21 -8.02 9.30
C VAL A 67 -10.30 -7.45 10.20
N LEU A 68 -10.14 -6.23 10.69
CA LEU A 68 -11.12 -5.60 11.59
C LEU A 68 -12.41 -5.20 10.87
N GLU A 69 -12.41 -5.02 9.55
CA GLU A 69 -13.63 -4.73 8.78
C GLU A 69 -14.67 -5.85 8.86
N THR A 70 -14.27 -7.07 9.15
CA THR A 70 -15.20 -8.18 9.35
C THR A 70 -16.12 -7.98 10.55
N LYS A 71 -15.71 -7.15 11.53
CA LYS A 71 -16.50 -6.85 12.72
C LYS A 71 -17.34 -5.59 12.53
N GLN A 72 -18.67 -5.72 12.73
CA GLN A 72 -19.58 -4.58 12.83
C GLN A 72 -19.65 -4.08 14.28
N ILE A 73 -19.50 -2.78 14.47
CA ILE A 73 -19.52 -2.10 15.78
C ILE A 73 -20.73 -1.16 15.81
N ALA A 74 -21.57 -1.28 16.83
CA ALA A 74 -22.69 -0.37 17.06
C ALA A 74 -22.22 0.87 17.84
N LEU A 75 -22.38 2.05 17.23
CA LEU A 75 -22.17 3.36 17.86
C LEU A 75 -23.51 4.09 17.98
N GLY A 76 -24.33 3.71 18.96
CA GLY A 76 -25.69 4.20 19.10
C GLY A 76 -26.57 3.78 17.91
N PRO A 77 -27.17 4.74 17.16
CA PRO A 77 -28.02 4.42 16.02
C PRO A 77 -27.23 4.09 14.73
N ILE A 78 -25.91 4.22 14.74
CA ILE A 78 -25.05 4.04 13.54
C ILE A 78 -24.23 2.76 13.72
N SER A 79 -24.16 1.94 12.68
CA SER A 79 -23.23 0.82 12.59
C SER A 79 -22.03 1.20 11.73
N VAL A 80 -20.83 0.89 12.23
CA VAL A 80 -19.57 1.12 11.55
C VAL A 80 -18.73 -0.15 11.55
N THR A 81 -17.82 -0.28 10.59
CA THR A 81 -16.87 -1.41 10.58
C THR A 81 -15.72 -1.15 11.56
N GLY A 82 -15.14 -2.23 12.11
CA GLY A 82 -13.96 -2.12 12.98
C GLY A 82 -12.74 -1.54 12.28
N GLY A 83 -12.66 -1.66 10.96
CA GLY A 83 -11.61 -1.06 10.13
C GLY A 83 -11.54 0.45 10.25
N LEU A 84 -12.65 1.14 10.56
CA LEU A 84 -12.69 2.59 10.76
C LEU A 84 -11.71 3.09 11.82
N ILE A 85 -11.32 2.26 12.80
CA ILE A 85 -10.38 2.63 13.85
C ILE A 85 -8.95 2.76 13.31
N VAL A 86 -8.55 1.91 12.40
CA VAL A 86 -7.15 1.78 11.95
C VAL A 86 -6.94 2.33 10.53
N PHE A 87 -7.92 2.19 9.66
CA PHE A 87 -7.80 2.60 8.25
C PHE A 87 -7.37 4.06 8.06
N PRO A 88 -7.91 5.05 8.80
CA PRO A 88 -7.48 6.44 8.68
C PRO A 88 -6.01 6.66 9.05
N VAL A 89 -5.43 5.80 9.92
CA VAL A 89 -4.01 5.89 10.28
C VAL A 89 -3.13 5.65 9.06
N SER A 90 -3.52 4.77 8.14
CA SER A 90 -2.78 4.54 6.90
C SER A 90 -2.75 5.78 6.00
N TYR A 91 -3.84 6.54 5.90
CA TYR A 91 -3.87 7.81 5.15
C TYR A 91 -2.98 8.87 5.81
N ILE A 92 -3.01 8.99 7.13
CA ILE A 92 -2.14 9.89 7.88
C ILE A 92 -0.67 9.56 7.63
N ILE A 93 -0.31 8.28 7.62
CA ILE A 93 1.06 7.84 7.30
C ILE A 93 1.41 8.19 5.86
N ASN A 94 0.51 7.96 4.91
CA ASN A 94 0.69 8.30 3.52
C ASN A 94 0.97 9.81 3.35
N ASP A 95 0.19 10.65 4.00
CA ASP A 95 0.38 12.10 4.00
C ASP A 95 1.69 12.53 4.66
N CYS A 96 2.06 11.92 5.79
CA CYS A 96 3.35 12.16 6.43
C CYS A 96 4.52 11.82 5.50
N VAL A 97 4.46 10.68 4.83
CA VAL A 97 5.51 10.25 3.89
C VAL A 97 5.56 11.17 2.69
N CYS A 98 4.42 11.55 2.12
CA CYS A 98 4.32 12.47 0.99
C CYS A 98 4.88 13.86 1.36
N GLU A 99 4.56 14.35 2.54
CA GLU A 99 5.02 15.67 3.01
C GLU A 99 6.51 15.72 3.27
N VAL A 100 7.10 14.68 3.84
CA VAL A 100 8.51 14.66 4.24
C VAL A 100 9.42 14.24 3.09
N TRP A 101 9.12 13.11 2.47
CA TRP A 101 9.98 12.48 1.47
C TRP A 101 9.52 12.64 0.01
N GLY A 102 8.31 13.18 -0.21
CA GLY A 102 7.76 13.47 -1.52
C GLY A 102 7.07 12.28 -2.19
N TYR A 103 6.45 12.54 -3.34
CA TYR A 103 5.62 11.60 -4.10
C TYR A 103 6.37 10.32 -4.53
N GLY A 104 7.66 10.41 -4.86
CA GLY A 104 8.44 9.26 -5.31
C GLY A 104 8.47 8.13 -4.27
N LYS A 105 8.77 8.47 -2.99
CA LYS A 105 8.76 7.50 -1.89
C LYS A 105 7.35 7.09 -1.48
N THR A 106 6.38 7.99 -1.57
CA THR A 106 4.97 7.68 -1.33
C THR A 106 4.43 6.67 -2.34
N ARG A 107 4.81 6.80 -3.60
CA ARG A 107 4.48 5.81 -4.64
C ARG A 107 5.03 4.42 -4.31
N LEU A 108 6.27 4.33 -3.84
CA LEU A 108 6.85 3.05 -3.38
C LEU A 108 6.06 2.49 -2.20
N LEU A 109 5.69 3.34 -1.23
CA LEU A 109 4.89 2.98 -0.06
C LEU A 109 3.54 2.38 -0.46
N ILE A 110 2.82 3.03 -1.38
CA ILE A 110 1.50 2.57 -1.86
C ILE A 110 1.63 1.19 -2.52
N TRP A 111 2.60 1.00 -3.41
CA TRP A 111 2.82 -0.29 -4.06
C TRP A 111 3.25 -1.38 -3.07
N LEU A 112 4.06 -1.04 -2.07
CA LEU A 112 4.45 -1.98 -1.02
C LEU A 112 3.24 -2.40 -0.19
N GLY A 113 2.42 -1.44 0.24
CA GLY A 113 1.18 -1.71 0.97
C GLY A 113 0.21 -2.58 0.19
N PHE A 114 0.03 -2.27 -1.10
CA PHE A 114 -0.77 -3.10 -1.99
C PHE A 114 -0.25 -4.55 -2.08
N ALA A 115 1.05 -4.71 -2.33
CA ALA A 115 1.66 -6.04 -2.47
C ALA A 115 1.54 -6.86 -1.17
N MET A 116 1.79 -6.25 -0.01
CA MET A 116 1.68 -6.93 1.29
C MET A 116 0.24 -7.31 1.61
N ASN A 117 -0.69 -6.41 1.35
CA ASN A 117 -2.12 -6.67 1.54
C ASN A 117 -2.65 -7.75 0.58
N PHE A 118 -2.24 -7.70 -0.69
CA PHE A 118 -2.57 -8.74 -1.67
C PHE A 118 -2.06 -10.12 -1.25
N LEU A 119 -0.81 -10.21 -0.81
CA LEU A 119 -0.23 -11.47 -0.32
C LEU A 119 -0.98 -12.00 0.91
N PHE A 120 -1.35 -11.13 1.83
CA PHE A 120 -2.12 -11.52 3.01
C PHE A 120 -3.49 -12.13 2.62
N VAL A 121 -4.23 -11.46 1.74
CA VAL A 121 -5.54 -11.96 1.25
C VAL A 121 -5.35 -13.25 0.45
N LEU A 122 -4.32 -13.33 -0.39
CA LEU A 122 -4.01 -14.54 -1.17
C LEU A 122 -3.73 -15.75 -0.28
N PHE A 123 -2.86 -15.61 0.73
CA PHE A 123 -2.54 -16.71 1.65
C PHE A 123 -3.73 -17.06 2.53
N GLY A 124 -4.53 -16.08 2.98
CA GLY A 124 -5.76 -16.32 3.72
C GLY A 124 -6.77 -17.13 2.90
N ALA A 125 -7.00 -16.74 1.65
CA ALA A 125 -7.89 -17.44 0.74
C ALA A 125 -7.39 -18.85 0.38
N LEU A 126 -6.06 -19.03 0.22
CA LEU A 126 -5.49 -20.36 0.00
C LEU A 126 -5.69 -21.28 1.21
N CYS A 127 -5.54 -20.77 2.42
CA CYS A 127 -5.82 -21.53 3.64
C CYS A 127 -7.31 -21.85 3.79
N ASP A 128 -8.21 -20.95 3.40
CA ASP A 128 -9.65 -21.11 3.49
C ASP A 128 -10.20 -22.23 2.56
N ILE A 129 -9.51 -22.48 1.44
CA ILE A 129 -9.87 -23.56 0.49
C ILE A 129 -9.41 -24.93 0.98
N LEU A 130 -8.42 -24.99 1.89
CA LEU A 130 -7.90 -26.27 2.39
C LEU A 130 -8.87 -26.95 3.36
N PRO A 131 -9.02 -28.28 3.30
CA PRO A 131 -9.93 -28.98 4.18
C PRO A 131 -9.52 -28.86 5.64
N ALA A 132 -10.49 -28.61 6.51
CA ALA A 132 -10.29 -28.54 7.96
C ALA A 132 -9.80 -29.87 8.56
N ALA A 133 -8.97 -29.79 9.59
CA ALA A 133 -8.61 -30.97 10.38
C ALA A 133 -9.85 -31.52 11.12
N PRO A 134 -10.02 -32.86 11.29
CA PRO A 134 -11.23 -33.46 11.87
C PRO A 134 -11.56 -32.99 13.29
N TYR A 135 -10.58 -32.49 14.05
CA TYR A 135 -10.73 -31.99 15.41
C TYR A 135 -10.97 -30.47 15.50
N TRP A 136 -10.92 -29.78 14.35
CA TRP A 136 -11.06 -28.30 14.31
C TRP A 136 -12.47 -27.94 13.82
N HIS A 137 -13.23 -27.21 14.64
CA HIS A 137 -14.65 -26.93 14.41
C HIS A 137 -14.95 -25.45 14.17
N ASN A 138 -13.94 -24.61 13.89
CA ASN A 138 -14.12 -23.17 13.72
C ASN A 138 -13.94 -22.69 12.27
N GLU A 139 -14.35 -23.52 11.31
CA GLU A 139 -14.23 -23.22 9.87
C GLU A 139 -15.07 -22.00 9.47
N GLU A 140 -16.31 -21.92 9.97
CA GLU A 140 -17.18 -20.77 9.71
C GLU A 140 -16.56 -19.45 10.20
N GLY A 141 -15.90 -19.45 11.37
CA GLY A 141 -15.21 -18.28 11.91
C GLY A 141 -14.01 -17.88 11.07
N PHE A 142 -13.25 -18.83 10.56
CA PHE A 142 -12.14 -18.58 9.66
C PHE A 142 -12.62 -18.04 8.30
N HIS A 143 -13.62 -18.69 7.72
CA HIS A 143 -14.25 -18.29 6.46
C HIS A 143 -14.86 -16.88 6.55
N ALA A 144 -15.46 -16.51 7.67
CA ALA A 144 -16.00 -15.16 7.90
C ALA A 144 -14.92 -14.06 7.81
N VAL A 145 -13.66 -14.38 8.13
CA VAL A 145 -12.55 -13.44 8.07
C VAL A 145 -11.84 -13.47 6.71
N PHE A 146 -11.60 -14.66 6.15
CA PHE A 146 -10.75 -14.85 4.97
C PHE A 146 -11.52 -15.19 3.69
N GLY A 147 -12.79 -15.59 3.79
CA GLY A 147 -13.67 -15.93 2.66
C GLY A 147 -14.28 -14.71 1.98
N LEU A 148 -13.55 -13.59 1.88
CA LEU A 148 -14.01 -12.41 1.17
C LEU A 148 -14.41 -12.77 -0.25
N ALA A 149 -15.63 -12.41 -0.66
CA ALA A 149 -16.07 -12.61 -2.04
C ALA A 149 -15.03 -11.98 -2.99
N PRO A 150 -14.55 -12.70 -4.02
CA PRO A 150 -13.51 -12.24 -4.94
C PRO A 150 -13.81 -10.86 -5.56
N ARG A 151 -15.09 -10.57 -5.77
CA ARG A 151 -15.55 -9.27 -6.26
C ARG A 151 -15.25 -8.13 -5.30
N ILE A 152 -15.50 -8.34 -4.00
CA ILE A 152 -15.25 -7.32 -2.95
C ILE A 152 -13.76 -7.09 -2.80
N ALA A 153 -12.95 -8.17 -2.78
CA ALA A 153 -11.50 -8.08 -2.71
C ALA A 153 -10.92 -7.31 -3.91
N PHE A 154 -11.35 -7.63 -5.11
CA PHE A 154 -10.92 -6.92 -6.32
C PHE A 154 -11.30 -5.44 -6.30
N ALA A 155 -12.54 -5.13 -5.92
CA ALA A 155 -13.01 -3.76 -5.79
C ALA A 155 -12.20 -2.97 -4.76
N SER A 156 -11.93 -3.57 -3.59
CA SER A 156 -11.13 -2.97 -2.52
C SER A 156 -9.69 -2.69 -2.96
N PHE A 157 -9.03 -3.64 -3.64
CA PHE A 157 -7.68 -3.42 -4.14
C PHE A 157 -7.60 -2.30 -5.18
N LEU A 158 -8.55 -2.27 -6.12
CA LEU A 158 -8.57 -1.23 -7.15
C LEU A 158 -8.85 0.15 -6.55
N ALA A 159 -9.82 0.24 -5.66
CA ALA A 159 -10.18 1.45 -4.94
C ALA A 159 -9.00 1.99 -4.12
N PHE A 160 -8.35 1.12 -3.33
CA PHE A 160 -7.17 1.48 -2.54
C PHE A 160 -6.04 2.08 -3.40
N ILE A 161 -5.68 1.43 -4.51
CA ILE A 161 -4.64 1.96 -5.40
C ILE A 161 -5.02 3.35 -5.91
N VAL A 162 -6.20 3.49 -6.48
CA VAL A 162 -6.62 4.77 -7.09
C VAL A 162 -6.77 5.84 -6.02
N GLY A 163 -7.44 5.56 -4.90
CA GLY A 163 -7.63 6.50 -3.80
C GLY A 163 -6.30 6.99 -3.21
N SER A 164 -5.37 6.06 -2.93
CA SER A 164 -4.06 6.41 -2.38
C SER A 164 -3.20 7.22 -3.33
N PHE A 165 -3.22 6.93 -4.64
CA PHE A 165 -2.49 7.74 -5.62
C PHE A 165 -3.11 9.11 -5.85
N VAL A 166 -4.43 9.23 -5.85
CA VAL A 166 -5.11 10.53 -5.93
C VAL A 166 -4.76 11.38 -4.72
N ASN A 167 -4.84 10.82 -3.51
CA ASN A 167 -4.42 11.49 -2.28
C ASN A 167 -2.97 11.99 -2.39
N ALA A 168 -2.01 11.12 -2.69
CA ALA A 168 -0.59 11.46 -2.79
C ALA A 168 -0.33 12.51 -3.90
N TYR A 169 -1.02 12.42 -5.03
CA TYR A 169 -0.90 13.38 -6.11
C TYR A 169 -1.39 14.77 -5.69
N VAL A 170 -2.58 14.86 -5.10
CA VAL A 170 -3.16 16.13 -4.63
C VAL A 170 -2.26 16.74 -3.58
N MET A 171 -1.82 15.96 -2.59
CA MET A 171 -0.92 16.41 -1.51
C MET A 171 0.38 17.00 -2.06
N SER A 172 1.05 16.30 -2.97
CA SER A 172 2.29 16.75 -3.62
C SER A 172 2.08 18.01 -4.46
N ARG A 173 1.05 18.04 -5.31
CA ARG A 173 0.75 19.20 -6.16
C ARG A 173 0.41 20.45 -5.36
N MET A 174 -0.38 20.30 -4.31
CA MET A 174 -0.72 21.39 -3.40
C MET A 174 0.49 21.88 -2.61
N LYS A 175 1.44 20.99 -2.25
CA LYS A 175 2.69 21.37 -1.61
C LYS A 175 3.52 22.28 -2.52
N LEU A 176 3.65 21.93 -3.80
CA LEU A 176 4.34 22.75 -4.79
C LEU A 176 3.67 24.13 -4.96
N SER A 177 2.36 24.17 -5.15
CA SER A 177 1.65 25.43 -5.39
C SER A 177 1.62 26.36 -4.17
N SER A 178 1.60 25.81 -2.96
CA SER A 178 1.57 26.59 -1.69
C SER A 178 2.97 26.92 -1.15
N GLY A 179 4.06 26.47 -1.82
CA GLY A 179 5.41 26.62 -1.30
C GLY A 179 5.62 25.95 0.06
N GLY A 180 4.96 24.80 0.28
CA GLY A 180 5.03 24.03 1.53
C GLY A 180 4.17 24.57 2.69
N LYS A 181 3.41 25.66 2.47
CA LYS A 181 2.52 26.24 3.47
C LYS A 181 1.22 25.46 3.60
N HIS A 182 0.43 25.79 4.63
CA HIS A 182 -0.94 25.28 4.85
C HIS A 182 -1.07 23.75 4.82
N PHE A 183 -0.18 23.04 5.51
CA PHE A 183 -0.20 21.57 5.58
C PHE A 183 -1.57 21.00 5.95
N SER A 184 -2.26 21.59 6.95
CA SER A 184 -3.59 21.14 7.39
C SER A 184 -4.64 21.14 6.27
N ALA A 185 -4.69 22.21 5.48
CA ALA A 185 -5.63 22.28 4.36
C ALA A 185 -5.28 21.28 3.25
N ARG A 186 -3.97 21.05 3.03
CA ARG A 186 -3.50 20.07 2.04
C ARG A 186 -3.84 18.65 2.45
N ALA A 187 -3.63 18.29 3.72
CA ALA A 187 -3.98 16.99 4.27
C ALA A 187 -5.47 16.71 4.13
N ILE A 188 -6.34 17.60 4.63
CA ILE A 188 -7.78 17.43 4.54
C ILE A 188 -8.25 17.32 3.09
N LEU A 189 -7.79 18.21 2.20
CA LEU A 189 -8.24 18.20 0.80
C LEU A 189 -7.73 16.96 0.06
N SER A 190 -6.48 16.54 0.27
CA SER A 190 -5.96 15.32 -0.35
C SER A 190 -6.74 14.09 0.08
N THR A 191 -7.11 14.00 1.35
CA THR A 191 -7.95 12.91 1.87
C THR A 191 -9.36 12.95 1.28
N VAL A 192 -10.02 14.10 1.21
CA VAL A 192 -11.35 14.21 0.57
C VAL A 192 -11.31 13.69 -0.87
N TYR A 193 -10.31 14.11 -1.67
CA TYR A 193 -10.18 13.65 -3.05
C TYR A 193 -9.82 12.16 -3.14
N GLY A 194 -8.93 11.67 -2.29
CA GLY A 194 -8.54 10.25 -2.23
C GLY A 194 -9.71 9.35 -1.86
N GLU A 195 -10.44 9.69 -0.81
CA GLU A 195 -11.61 8.96 -0.33
C GLU A 195 -12.79 9.02 -1.30
N ALA A 196 -12.99 10.15 -1.98
CA ALA A 196 -14.00 10.26 -3.03
C ALA A 196 -13.66 9.32 -4.20
N ALA A 197 -12.40 9.29 -4.64
CA ALA A 197 -11.95 8.40 -5.69
C ALA A 197 -12.06 6.92 -5.30
N ASP A 198 -11.67 6.56 -4.07
CA ASP A 198 -11.85 5.23 -3.49
C ASP A 198 -13.33 4.83 -3.50
N SER A 199 -14.20 5.66 -2.95
CA SER A 199 -15.64 5.40 -2.84
C SER A 199 -16.32 5.24 -4.19
N ILE A 200 -15.99 6.07 -5.18
CA ILE A 200 -16.54 6.01 -6.55
C ILE A 200 -16.20 4.67 -7.21
N ILE A 201 -15.07 4.06 -6.88
CA ILE A 201 -14.66 2.78 -7.43
C ILE A 201 -15.20 1.62 -6.60
N PHE A 202 -15.02 1.67 -5.27
CA PHE A 202 -15.38 0.57 -4.39
C PHE A 202 -16.88 0.26 -4.41
N PHE A 203 -17.72 1.25 -4.12
CA PHE A 203 -19.15 1.00 -3.93
C PHE A 203 -19.87 0.45 -5.17
N PRO A 204 -19.68 0.98 -6.38
CA PRO A 204 -20.29 0.40 -7.56
C PRO A 204 -19.76 -1.00 -7.89
N LEU A 205 -18.48 -1.24 -7.74
CA LEU A 205 -17.86 -2.53 -8.05
C LEU A 205 -18.20 -3.60 -7.01
N ALA A 206 -18.15 -3.28 -5.73
CA ALA A 206 -18.41 -4.22 -4.64
C ALA A 206 -19.91 -4.46 -4.43
N LEU A 207 -20.70 -3.41 -4.40
CA LEU A 207 -22.11 -3.44 -3.96
C LEU A 207 -23.12 -3.13 -5.07
N GLY A 208 -22.68 -2.80 -6.28
CA GLY A 208 -23.57 -2.58 -7.43
C GLY A 208 -24.41 -3.80 -7.74
N GLY A 209 -25.74 -3.65 -7.77
CA GLY A 209 -26.69 -4.74 -7.93
C GLY A 209 -27.01 -5.55 -6.66
N VAL A 210 -26.31 -5.29 -5.54
CA VAL A 210 -26.61 -5.87 -4.21
C VAL A 210 -27.46 -4.91 -3.40
N ILE A 211 -27.10 -3.61 -3.48
CA ILE A 211 -27.82 -2.52 -2.82
C ILE A 211 -28.57 -1.68 -3.87
N PRO A 212 -29.76 -1.16 -3.56
CA PRO A 212 -30.45 -0.24 -4.46
C PRO A 212 -29.54 0.93 -4.88
N MET A 213 -29.51 1.25 -6.16
CA MET A 213 -28.62 2.30 -6.71
C MET A 213 -28.85 3.69 -6.07
N LYS A 214 -30.03 3.91 -5.50
CA LYS A 214 -30.36 5.18 -4.79
C LYS A 214 -29.63 5.31 -3.44
N GLU A 215 -29.26 4.22 -2.79
CA GLU A 215 -28.57 4.21 -1.48
C GLU A 215 -27.06 4.39 -1.62
N LEU A 216 -26.48 4.02 -2.77
CA LEU A 216 -25.03 4.08 -2.98
C LEU A 216 -24.45 5.50 -2.76
N PRO A 217 -25.02 6.59 -3.31
CA PRO A 217 -24.47 7.93 -3.10
C PRO A 217 -24.45 8.35 -1.62
N VAL A 218 -25.47 7.97 -0.86
CA VAL A 218 -25.56 8.28 0.58
C VAL A 218 -24.45 7.55 1.34
N LEU A 219 -24.22 6.29 1.04
CA LEU A 219 -23.13 5.50 1.64
C LEU A 219 -21.75 6.08 1.28
N MET A 220 -21.54 6.42 0.03
CA MET A 220 -20.30 7.02 -0.45
C MET A 220 -20.00 8.34 0.28
N ILE A 221 -20.98 9.26 0.34
CA ILE A 221 -20.82 10.54 1.02
C ILE A 221 -20.56 10.34 2.52
N SER A 222 -21.29 9.44 3.16
CA SER A 222 -21.13 9.14 4.58
C SER A 222 -19.71 8.64 4.90
N GLN A 223 -19.16 7.77 4.07
CA GLN A 223 -17.79 7.26 4.23
C GLN A 223 -16.74 8.38 4.10
N VAL A 224 -16.84 9.20 3.04
CA VAL A 224 -15.92 10.33 2.84
C VAL A 224 -16.00 11.31 4.02
N VAL A 225 -17.21 11.64 4.49
CA VAL A 225 -17.39 12.55 5.61
C VAL A 225 -16.81 11.98 6.91
N LEU A 226 -17.09 10.71 7.24
CA LEU A 226 -16.62 10.08 8.48
C LEU A 226 -15.10 9.97 8.50
N LYS A 227 -14.48 9.54 7.42
CA LYS A 227 -13.02 9.41 7.32
C LYS A 227 -12.32 10.77 7.36
N THR A 228 -12.86 11.77 6.66
CA THR A 228 -12.35 13.14 6.73
C THR A 228 -12.50 13.75 8.13
N LEU A 229 -13.63 13.51 8.80
CA LEU A 229 -13.83 13.97 10.17
C LEU A 229 -12.82 13.34 11.14
N TYR A 230 -12.57 12.05 11.01
CA TYR A 230 -11.53 11.38 11.78
C TYR A 230 -10.16 12.04 11.57
N GLU A 231 -9.80 12.34 10.32
CA GLU A 231 -8.53 13.01 10.03
C GLU A 231 -8.45 14.40 10.66
N ILE A 232 -9.52 15.19 10.60
CA ILE A 232 -9.56 16.51 11.25
C ILE A 232 -9.31 16.39 12.76
N ILE A 233 -9.88 15.39 13.41
CA ILE A 233 -9.69 15.15 14.85
C ILE A 233 -8.23 14.80 15.15
N VAL A 234 -7.58 13.99 14.31
CA VAL A 234 -6.20 13.52 14.52
C VAL A 234 -5.16 14.50 13.96
N LEU A 235 -5.57 15.47 13.14
CA LEU A 235 -4.69 16.41 12.47
C LEU A 235 -3.67 17.13 13.39
N PRO A 236 -3.99 17.56 14.63
CA PRO A 236 -2.99 18.14 15.54
C PRO A 236 -1.82 17.19 15.85
N LEU A 237 -2.12 15.88 15.95
CA LEU A 237 -1.09 14.85 16.15
C LEU A 237 -0.26 14.68 14.87
N THR A 238 -0.92 14.58 13.72
CA THR A 238 -0.27 14.47 12.41
C THR A 238 0.73 15.61 12.17
N ILE A 239 0.34 16.85 12.47
CA ILE A 239 1.22 18.02 12.35
C ILE A 239 2.46 17.90 13.23
N ARG A 240 2.32 17.41 14.47
CA ARG A 240 3.45 17.19 15.37
C ARG A 240 4.40 16.13 14.84
N VAL A 241 3.86 15.00 14.37
CA VAL A 241 4.63 13.90 13.78
C VAL A 241 5.40 14.37 12.56
N VAL A 242 4.75 15.06 11.62
CA VAL A 242 5.40 15.60 10.41
C VAL A 242 6.53 16.57 10.75
N ARG A 243 6.31 17.53 11.66
CA ARG A 243 7.34 18.48 12.08
C ARG A 243 8.52 17.78 12.74
N TRP A 244 8.25 16.81 13.60
CA TRP A 244 9.29 16.02 14.26
C TRP A 244 10.08 15.22 13.24
N THR A 245 9.42 14.56 12.31
CA THR A 245 10.04 13.75 11.25
C THR A 245 10.92 14.63 10.34
N LYS A 246 10.42 15.79 9.87
CA LYS A 246 11.22 16.74 9.09
C LYS A 246 12.48 17.19 9.83
N LYS A 247 12.37 17.48 11.13
CA LYS A 247 13.51 17.90 11.96
C LYS A 247 14.51 16.77 12.16
N PHE A 248 14.03 15.54 12.37
CA PHE A 248 14.88 14.37 12.61
C PHE A 248 15.63 13.94 11.35
N GLU A 249 14.93 13.88 10.22
CA GLU A 249 15.49 13.47 8.92
C GLU A 249 16.31 14.58 8.25
N GLY A 250 16.07 15.84 8.62
CA GLY A 250 16.66 16.98 7.92
C GLY A 250 16.18 17.13 6.47
N VAL A 251 15.03 16.56 6.13
CA VAL A 251 14.49 16.48 4.77
C VAL A 251 13.12 17.15 4.70
N ASP A 252 12.95 17.98 3.70
CA ASP A 252 11.66 18.53 3.26
C ASP A 252 11.64 18.54 1.73
N ASN A 253 11.20 17.45 1.14
CA ASN A 253 11.28 17.26 -0.30
C ASN A 253 10.14 17.97 -1.03
N PHE A 254 10.47 18.66 -2.12
CA PHE A 254 9.54 19.25 -3.05
C PHE A 254 9.64 18.52 -4.40
N ASP A 255 8.52 18.06 -4.92
CA ASP A 255 8.44 17.25 -6.14
C ASP A 255 8.59 18.09 -7.43
N THR A 256 9.57 19.00 -7.47
CA THR A 256 9.84 19.84 -8.65
C THR A 256 10.33 18.98 -9.80
N GLY A 257 9.63 19.04 -10.96
CA GLY A 257 9.97 18.24 -12.14
C GLY A 257 9.69 16.74 -12.00
N MET A 258 8.98 16.31 -10.95
CA MET A 258 8.64 14.92 -10.72
C MET A 258 7.69 14.37 -11.80
N ASN A 259 7.96 13.16 -12.26
CA ASN A 259 7.03 12.41 -13.10
C ASN A 259 6.06 11.63 -12.23
N TYR A 260 4.78 12.00 -12.29
CA TYR A 260 3.69 11.41 -11.50
C TYR A 260 3.19 10.05 -12.02
N SER A 261 3.89 9.43 -12.99
CA SER A 261 3.54 8.08 -13.46
C SER A 261 3.59 7.07 -12.33
N ILE A 262 2.49 6.37 -12.09
CA ILE A 262 2.34 5.38 -11.03
C ILE A 262 3.24 4.16 -11.22
N TRP A 263 3.62 3.85 -12.46
CA TRP A 263 4.41 2.66 -12.83
C TRP A 263 5.91 2.81 -12.60
N ARG A 264 6.41 4.01 -12.33
CA ARG A 264 7.86 4.24 -12.12
C ARG A 264 8.27 4.00 -10.67
N ILE A 265 7.99 2.82 -10.13
CA ILE A 265 8.14 2.47 -8.71
C ILE A 265 9.54 2.78 -8.16
N PHE A 266 10.59 2.51 -8.92
CA PHE A 266 11.98 2.68 -8.48
C PHE A 266 12.59 4.06 -8.81
N ASN A 267 11.81 4.98 -9.36
CA ASN A 267 12.27 6.34 -9.61
C ASN A 267 11.92 7.22 -8.41
N ILE A 268 12.76 7.11 -7.37
CA ILE A 268 12.57 7.69 -6.04
C ILE A 268 13.35 9.00 -5.93
#